data_9bb195dc20049d211bfdf1209fe4cb05
#
_entry.id   9bb195dc20049d211bfdf1209fe4cb05
#
_cell.length_a   1.000
_cell.length_b   1.000
_cell.length_c   1.000
_cell.angle_alpha   90.00
_cell.angle_beta   90.00
_cell.angle_gamma   90.00
#
_symmetry.space_group_name_H-M   'P 1'
#
loop_
_entity.id
_entity.type
_entity.pdbx_description
1 polymer ?
#
loop_
_entity_poly.entity_id
_entity_poly.type
_entity_poly.pdbx_seq_one_letter_code
_entity_poly.pdbx_strand_id
1 'polypeptide(L)'
;MKTRKVLALAGVTLLAAGVLAACSGGSATKGEQTFAFTYETDPDNLNYLTTGKAATADITSNVIDGLLENDKYGNLIPSMAEDWSVSKDGLTYTYKIRQDAKWYTSEGEEYAPVKAQDFVTALKYATDKKSEALYLVQDSIKGLDAYAKGEMKD
;
A
#
# COMPACT_ATOMS: atom_id res chain seq x y z
N MET A 1 -61.48 0.13 -32.57
CA MET A 1 -60.44 1.11 -32.10
C MET A 1 -59.78 0.76 -30.77
N LYS A 2 -60.28 -0.14 -29.92
CA LYS A 2 -59.70 -0.47 -28.60
C LYS A 2 -58.52 -1.45 -28.66
N THR A 3 -58.48 -2.38 -29.59
CA THR A 3 -57.44 -3.41 -29.75
C THR A 3 -56.10 -2.87 -30.23
N ARG A 4 -56.08 -1.83 -31.05
CA ARG A 4 -54.81 -1.23 -31.53
C ARG A 4 -54.03 -0.46 -30.46
N LYS A 5 -54.73 0.11 -29.46
CA LYS A 5 -54.09 0.82 -28.32
C LYS A 5 -53.46 -0.14 -27.30
N VAL A 6 -54.05 -1.32 -27.13
CA VAL A 6 -53.52 -2.34 -26.22
C VAL A 6 -52.24 -2.97 -26.77
N LEU A 7 -52.17 -3.18 -28.10
CA LEU A 7 -50.94 -3.69 -28.74
C LEU A 7 -49.78 -2.70 -28.71
N ALA A 8 -50.05 -1.38 -28.80
CA ALA A 8 -49.00 -0.37 -28.68
C ALA A 8 -48.44 -0.27 -27.25
N LEU A 9 -49.28 -0.45 -26.22
CA LEU A 9 -48.83 -0.43 -24.83
C LEU A 9 -48.01 -1.67 -24.48
N ALA A 10 -48.35 -2.84 -25.01
CA ALA A 10 -47.60 -4.07 -24.80
C ALA A 10 -46.18 -4.04 -25.46
N GLY A 11 -46.09 -3.38 -26.62
CA GLY A 11 -44.80 -3.21 -27.32
C GLY A 11 -43.82 -2.30 -26.56
N VAL A 12 -44.29 -1.23 -25.95
CA VAL A 12 -43.45 -0.30 -25.19
C VAL A 12 -42.98 -0.91 -23.86
N THR A 13 -43.79 -1.71 -23.21
CA THR A 13 -43.38 -2.41 -21.97
C THR A 13 -42.35 -3.51 -22.23
N LEU A 14 -42.38 -4.20 -23.36
CA LEU A 14 -41.37 -5.20 -23.72
C LEU A 14 -40.00 -4.55 -24.05
N LEU A 15 -40.03 -3.38 -24.70
CA LEU A 15 -38.78 -2.62 -24.97
C LEU A 15 -38.16 -2.06 -23.69
N ALA A 16 -38.93 -1.58 -22.74
CA ALA A 16 -38.44 -1.08 -21.46
C ALA A 16 -37.83 -2.20 -20.58
N ALA A 17 -38.37 -3.41 -20.62
CA ALA A 17 -37.83 -4.57 -19.89
C ALA A 17 -36.48 -5.05 -20.47
N GLY A 18 -36.28 -4.92 -21.78
CA GLY A 18 -35.03 -5.30 -22.45
C GLY A 18 -33.83 -4.39 -22.11
N VAL A 19 -34.07 -3.10 -21.87
CA VAL A 19 -33.00 -2.14 -21.53
C VAL A 19 -32.55 -2.31 -20.08
N LEU A 20 -33.41 -2.71 -19.16
CA LEU A 20 -33.05 -2.99 -17.76
C LEU A 20 -32.24 -4.30 -17.61
N ALA A 21 -32.43 -5.28 -18.49
CA ALA A 21 -31.67 -6.53 -18.47
C ALA A 21 -30.23 -6.37 -19.01
N ALA A 22 -29.96 -5.36 -19.85
CA ALA A 22 -28.62 -5.12 -20.38
C ALA A 22 -27.65 -4.55 -19.33
N CYS A 23 -28.13 -3.93 -18.25
CA CYS A 23 -27.31 -3.43 -17.16
C CYS A 23 -27.05 -4.45 -16.03
N SER A 24 -27.75 -5.61 -16.04
CA SER A 24 -27.58 -6.63 -14.99
C SER A 24 -26.74 -7.84 -15.42
N GLY A 25 -26.12 -7.77 -16.59
CA GLY A 25 -25.30 -8.85 -17.18
C GLY A 25 -23.86 -8.92 -16.70
N GLY A 26 -23.54 -8.44 -15.51
CA GLY A 26 -22.33 -8.82 -14.81
C GLY A 26 -22.57 -10.18 -14.14
N SER A 27 -22.22 -11.27 -14.81
CA SER A 27 -22.04 -12.55 -14.11
C SER A 27 -21.07 -12.31 -12.98
N ALA A 28 -21.60 -12.17 -11.75
CA ALA A 28 -20.80 -12.32 -10.55
C ALA A 28 -20.29 -13.76 -10.53
N THR A 29 -19.22 -14.02 -11.24
CA THR A 29 -18.39 -15.18 -10.96
C THR A 29 -18.08 -15.09 -9.48
N LYS A 30 -18.44 -16.10 -8.71
CA LYS A 30 -17.92 -16.35 -7.36
C LYS A 30 -16.40 -16.62 -7.54
N GLY A 31 -15.63 -15.59 -7.70
CA GLY A 31 -14.21 -15.53 -7.94
C GLY A 31 -13.68 -14.26 -7.31
N GLU A 32 -12.44 -14.14 -7.19
CA GLU A 32 -11.63 -13.12 -6.57
C GLU A 32 -12.23 -11.71 -6.65
N GLN A 33 -12.33 -11.05 -5.49
CA GLN A 33 -12.73 -9.64 -5.45
C GLN A 33 -11.58 -8.83 -6.06
N THR A 34 -11.83 -8.24 -7.23
CA THR A 34 -10.82 -7.42 -7.93
C THR A 34 -11.05 -5.96 -7.60
N PHE A 35 -10.04 -5.31 -7.07
CA PHE A 35 -9.94 -3.86 -6.96
C PHE A 35 -9.07 -3.33 -8.10
N ALA A 36 -9.56 -2.34 -8.84
CA ALA A 36 -8.81 -1.73 -9.94
C ALA A 36 -8.75 -0.21 -9.74
N PHE A 37 -7.58 0.37 -9.92
CA PHE A 37 -7.35 1.80 -9.90
C PHE A 37 -6.36 2.20 -11.01
N THR A 38 -6.34 3.48 -11.34
CA THR A 38 -5.42 4.04 -12.32
C THR A 38 -4.44 4.97 -11.64
N TYR A 39 -3.21 4.99 -12.09
CA TYR A 39 -2.18 5.94 -11.69
C TYR A 39 -1.76 6.81 -12.89
N GLU A 40 -1.26 8.01 -12.63
CA GLU A 40 -1.02 9.01 -13.68
C GLU A 40 0.13 8.65 -14.63
N THR A 41 1.17 8.00 -14.11
CA THR A 41 2.37 7.63 -14.86
C THR A 41 2.88 6.27 -14.46
N ASP A 42 3.49 5.54 -15.40
CA ASP A 42 4.19 4.30 -15.06
C ASP A 42 5.37 4.57 -14.12
N PRO A 43 5.62 3.70 -13.13
CA PRO A 43 6.78 3.82 -12.27
C PRO A 43 8.05 3.49 -13.08
N ASP A 44 9.12 4.27 -12.90
CA ASP A 44 10.41 3.99 -13.53
C ASP A 44 11.01 2.68 -13.00
N ASN A 45 10.78 2.41 -11.72
CA ASN A 45 11.20 1.20 -11.02
C ASN A 45 10.35 1.03 -9.75
N LEU A 46 10.40 -0.15 -9.15
CA LEU A 46 9.69 -0.48 -7.90
C LEU A 46 10.61 -0.50 -6.68
N ASN A 47 11.80 0.07 -6.76
CA ASN A 47 12.69 0.20 -5.61
C ASN A 47 12.29 1.40 -4.74
N TYR A 48 11.27 1.20 -3.90
CA TYR A 48 10.72 2.21 -3.00
C TYR A 48 11.73 2.78 -1.99
N LEU A 49 12.85 2.10 -1.76
CA LEU A 49 13.94 2.59 -0.90
C LEU A 49 14.80 3.67 -1.56
N THR A 50 14.72 3.84 -2.87
CA THR A 50 15.59 4.77 -3.61
C THR A 50 14.87 5.88 -4.33
N THR A 51 13.60 5.71 -4.67
CA THR A 51 12.80 6.72 -5.36
C THR A 51 11.80 7.41 -4.43
N GLY A 52 11.54 8.69 -4.68
CA GLY A 52 10.48 9.46 -4.02
C GLY A 52 9.20 9.61 -4.85
N LYS A 53 9.04 8.81 -5.94
CA LYS A 53 7.92 8.96 -6.87
C LYS A 53 6.63 8.36 -6.34
N ALA A 54 5.53 9.12 -6.44
CA ALA A 54 4.20 8.71 -5.99
C ALA A 54 3.74 7.41 -6.66
N ALA A 55 3.94 7.25 -7.98
CA ALA A 55 3.54 6.05 -8.70
C ALA A 55 4.19 4.76 -8.15
N THR A 56 5.46 4.82 -7.72
CA THR A 56 6.11 3.71 -7.03
C THR A 56 5.50 3.48 -5.66
N ALA A 57 5.27 4.54 -4.87
CA ALA A 57 4.68 4.44 -3.55
C ALA A 57 3.27 3.85 -3.59
N ASP A 58 2.42 4.28 -4.54
CA ASP A 58 1.05 3.77 -4.72
C ASP A 58 1.00 2.26 -4.98
N ILE A 59 1.98 1.73 -5.70
CA ILE A 59 2.08 0.29 -5.97
C ILE A 59 2.67 -0.44 -4.77
N THR A 60 3.80 0.02 -4.26
CA THR A 60 4.57 -0.71 -3.23
C THR A 60 3.89 -0.68 -1.86
N SER A 61 3.08 0.33 -1.54
CA SER A 61 2.27 0.38 -0.31
C SER A 61 1.24 -0.75 -0.19
N ASN A 62 0.96 -1.48 -1.28
CA ASN A 62 0.08 -2.65 -1.24
C ASN A 62 0.82 -3.97 -0.90
N VAL A 63 2.15 -3.94 -0.83
CA VAL A 63 2.98 -5.15 -0.63
C VAL A 63 4.08 -4.96 0.42
N ILE A 64 4.33 -3.73 0.85
CA ILE A 64 5.35 -3.40 1.85
C ILE A 64 4.68 -2.68 3.02
N ASP A 65 4.75 -3.28 4.18
CA ASP A 65 4.22 -2.72 5.41
C ASP A 65 5.28 -1.92 6.19
N GLY A 66 4.84 -0.83 6.83
CA GLY A 66 5.66 -0.04 7.74
C GLY A 66 5.70 -0.61 9.15
N LEU A 67 6.45 0.05 10.05
CA LEU A 67 6.39 -0.27 11.49
C LEU A 67 4.98 -0.05 12.03
N LEU A 68 4.35 1.04 11.64
CA LEU A 68 2.97 1.42 11.96
C LEU A 68 2.25 1.79 10.68
N GLU A 69 0.92 1.74 10.71
CA GLU A 69 0.05 2.18 9.64
C GLU A 69 -0.98 3.19 10.12
N ASN A 70 -1.78 3.70 9.22
CA ASN A 70 -2.89 4.57 9.55
C ASN A 70 -4.22 3.84 9.31
N ASP A 71 -5.15 3.99 10.26
CA ASP A 71 -6.53 3.61 10.04
C ASP A 71 -7.24 4.60 9.09
N LYS A 72 -8.48 4.32 8.75
CA LYS A 72 -9.29 5.20 7.88
C LYS A 72 -9.55 6.60 8.44
N TYR A 73 -9.19 6.88 9.68
CA TYR A 73 -9.30 8.19 10.33
C TYR A 73 -7.96 8.89 10.49
N GLY A 74 -6.86 8.27 10.07
CA GLY A 74 -5.50 8.77 10.20
C GLY A 74 -4.84 8.51 11.55
N ASN A 75 -5.42 7.65 12.40
CA ASN A 75 -4.77 7.26 13.66
C ASN A 75 -3.71 6.21 13.38
N LEU A 76 -2.56 6.32 14.08
CA LEU A 76 -1.53 5.29 14.02
C LEU A 76 -2.02 4.00 14.67
N ILE A 77 -1.85 2.90 13.97
CA ILE A 77 -2.18 1.55 14.42
C ILE A 77 -0.97 0.61 14.24
N PRO A 78 -0.89 -0.50 15.01
CA PRO A 78 0.13 -1.52 14.82
C PRO A 78 0.13 -2.12 13.41
N SER A 79 1.35 -2.33 12.85
CA SER A 79 1.57 -3.07 11.62
C SER A 79 2.73 -4.07 11.82
N MET A 80 3.92 -3.85 11.26
CA MET A 80 5.08 -4.71 11.55
C MET A 80 5.54 -4.60 13.01
N ALA A 81 5.32 -3.46 13.66
CA ALA A 81 5.40 -3.37 15.11
C ALA A 81 4.03 -3.70 15.75
N GLU A 82 4.00 -4.67 16.66
CA GLU A 82 2.79 -5.01 17.44
C GLU A 82 2.52 -4.01 18.56
N ASP A 83 3.55 -3.29 19.01
CA ASP A 83 3.48 -2.27 20.05
C ASP A 83 4.63 -1.27 19.91
N TRP A 84 4.47 -0.08 20.47
CA TRP A 84 5.52 0.94 20.54
C TRP A 84 5.39 1.82 21.76
N SER A 85 6.48 2.46 22.15
CA SER A 85 6.53 3.42 23.24
C SER A 85 7.45 4.60 22.92
N VAL A 86 7.19 5.72 23.57
CA VAL A 86 8.01 6.92 23.47
C VAL A 86 8.54 7.27 24.86
N SER A 87 9.83 7.58 24.97
CA SER A 87 10.43 8.02 26.24
C SER A 87 9.82 9.35 26.72
N LYS A 88 9.98 9.64 28.01
CA LYS A 88 9.41 10.85 28.64
C LYS A 88 9.91 12.16 28.01
N ASP A 89 11.13 12.16 27.48
CA ASP A 89 11.74 13.31 26.79
C ASP A 89 11.35 13.41 25.30
N GLY A 90 10.59 12.43 24.79
CA GLY A 90 10.16 12.39 23.39
C GLY A 90 11.25 12.03 22.38
N LEU A 91 12.45 11.66 22.83
CA LEU A 91 13.61 11.47 21.95
C LEU A 91 13.89 10.02 21.58
N THR A 92 13.30 9.06 22.29
CA THR A 92 13.50 7.62 22.03
C THR A 92 12.17 6.95 21.72
N TYR A 93 12.09 6.37 20.55
CA TYR A 93 10.95 5.56 20.10
C TYR A 93 11.38 4.09 20.08
N THR A 94 10.66 3.25 20.79
CA THR A 94 10.91 1.81 20.86
C THR A 94 9.76 1.08 20.20
N TYR A 95 10.07 0.24 19.21
CA TYR A 95 9.11 -0.57 18.47
C TYR A 95 9.34 -2.05 18.75
N LYS A 96 8.28 -2.77 19.07
CA LYS A 96 8.32 -4.22 19.27
C LYS A 96 7.85 -4.91 18.00
N ILE A 97 8.77 -5.51 17.25
CA ILE A 97 8.45 -6.23 16.01
C ILE A 97 7.67 -7.50 16.34
N ARG A 98 6.58 -7.75 15.62
CA ARG A 98 5.76 -8.95 15.77
C ARG A 98 6.54 -10.20 15.36
N GLN A 99 6.31 -11.31 16.09
CA GLN A 99 7.08 -12.54 15.91
C GLN A 99 6.65 -13.37 14.69
N ASP A 100 5.45 -13.12 14.18
CA ASP A 100 4.85 -13.83 13.05
C ASP A 100 5.08 -13.12 11.70
N ALA A 101 5.72 -11.95 11.68
CA ALA A 101 6.04 -11.22 10.45
C ALA A 101 7.10 -11.95 9.62
N LYS A 102 6.83 -12.09 8.32
CA LYS A 102 7.71 -12.80 7.40
C LYS A 102 7.82 -12.08 6.06
N TRP A 103 8.95 -12.23 5.42
CA TRP A 103 9.14 -11.90 4.02
C TRP A 103 8.59 -13.03 3.16
N TYR A 104 7.97 -12.69 2.05
CA TYR A 104 7.43 -13.62 1.07
C TYR A 104 8.06 -13.40 -0.31
N THR A 105 8.17 -14.47 -1.09
CA THR A 105 8.56 -14.39 -2.50
C THR A 105 7.38 -13.92 -3.36
N SER A 106 7.64 -13.63 -4.65
CA SER A 106 6.60 -13.29 -5.64
C SER A 106 5.60 -14.44 -5.83
N GLU A 107 5.99 -15.66 -5.55
CA GLU A 107 5.17 -16.88 -5.63
C GLU A 107 4.35 -17.11 -4.34
N GLY A 108 4.50 -16.24 -3.33
CA GLY A 108 3.80 -16.35 -2.04
C GLY A 108 4.41 -17.36 -1.07
N GLU A 109 5.65 -17.79 -1.28
CA GLU A 109 6.37 -18.68 -0.37
C GLU A 109 7.06 -17.89 0.75
N GLU A 110 7.07 -18.42 1.97
CA GLU A 110 7.81 -17.84 3.09
C GLU A 110 9.31 -17.85 2.79
N TYR A 111 9.94 -16.67 2.86
CA TYR A 111 11.37 -16.51 2.62
C TYR A 111 12.18 -16.43 3.92
N ALA A 112 11.83 -15.50 4.82
CA ALA A 112 12.55 -15.29 6.08
C ALA A 112 11.67 -14.53 7.10
N PRO A 113 11.93 -14.64 8.42
CA PRO A 113 11.30 -13.79 9.41
C PRO A 113 11.78 -12.34 9.26
N VAL A 114 10.85 -11.39 9.43
CA VAL A 114 11.18 -9.95 9.53
C VAL A 114 11.85 -9.67 10.87
N LYS A 115 12.95 -8.92 10.86
CA LYS A 115 13.75 -8.58 12.05
C LYS A 115 13.95 -7.07 12.15
N ALA A 116 14.19 -6.59 13.37
CA ALA A 116 14.55 -5.19 13.61
C ALA A 116 15.76 -4.74 12.77
N GLN A 117 16.73 -5.65 12.53
CA GLN A 117 17.89 -5.38 11.69
C GLN A 117 17.54 -5.06 10.24
N ASP A 118 16.41 -5.54 9.71
CA ASP A 118 16.00 -5.27 8.33
C ASP A 118 15.69 -3.78 8.13
N PHE A 119 15.10 -3.12 9.14
CA PHE A 119 14.85 -1.67 9.11
C PHE A 119 16.15 -0.86 9.12
N VAL A 120 17.14 -1.26 9.91
CA VAL A 120 18.47 -0.63 9.92
C VAL A 120 19.15 -0.83 8.55
N THR A 121 19.10 -2.03 8.02
CA THR A 121 19.66 -2.38 6.70
C THR A 121 18.99 -1.55 5.58
N ALA A 122 17.67 -1.38 5.63
CA ALA A 122 16.95 -0.55 4.66
C ALA A 122 17.38 0.93 4.72
N LEU A 123 17.56 1.50 5.91
CA LEU A 123 18.03 2.88 6.07
C LEU A 123 19.46 3.06 5.55
N LYS A 124 20.37 2.12 5.86
CA LYS A 124 21.73 2.13 5.34
C LYS A 124 21.74 2.04 3.81
N TYR A 125 20.97 1.10 3.25
CA TYR A 125 20.83 0.96 1.81
C TYR A 125 20.29 2.23 1.15
N ALA A 126 19.22 2.82 1.68
CA ALA A 126 18.66 4.07 1.15
C ALA A 126 19.69 5.20 1.17
N THR A 127 20.49 5.29 2.24
CA THR A 127 21.57 6.29 2.38
C THR A 127 22.69 6.05 1.37
N ASP A 128 23.19 4.83 1.25
CA ASP A 128 24.27 4.45 0.33
C ASP A 128 23.87 4.68 -1.14
N LYS A 129 22.60 4.45 -1.45
CA LYS A 129 22.02 4.68 -2.78
C LYS A 129 21.57 6.13 -3.03
N LYS A 130 21.78 7.04 -2.06
CA LYS A 130 21.36 8.44 -2.14
C LYS A 130 19.88 8.57 -2.50
N SER A 131 19.05 7.89 -1.73
CA SER A 131 17.60 7.88 -1.92
C SER A 131 17.03 9.29 -2.07
N GLU A 132 16.14 9.49 -3.03
CA GLU A 132 15.40 10.74 -3.21
C GLU A 132 14.51 11.08 -2.01
N ALA A 133 14.12 10.08 -1.20
CA ALA A 133 13.28 10.24 -0.01
C ALA A 133 14.08 10.35 1.30
N LEU A 134 15.41 10.34 1.27
CA LEU A 134 16.24 10.36 2.48
C LEU A 134 15.99 11.58 3.38
N TYR A 135 15.66 12.72 2.78
CA TYR A 135 15.34 13.97 3.49
C TYR A 135 14.19 13.82 4.50
N LEU A 136 13.31 12.85 4.33
CA LEU A 136 12.18 12.61 5.25
C LEU A 136 12.64 12.13 6.64
N VAL A 137 13.80 11.51 6.74
CA VAL A 137 14.28 10.85 7.97
C VAL A 137 15.67 11.29 8.41
N GLN A 138 16.46 11.92 7.55
CA GLN A 138 17.86 12.21 7.77
C GLN A 138 18.11 12.98 9.08
N ASP A 139 17.35 14.04 9.32
CA ASP A 139 17.52 14.89 10.51
C ASP A 139 16.82 14.35 11.76
N SER A 140 16.06 13.26 11.62
CA SER A 140 15.22 12.70 12.69
C SER A 140 15.82 11.46 13.35
N ILE A 141 16.76 10.78 12.67
CA ILE A 141 17.33 9.53 13.15
C ILE A 141 18.78 9.77 13.60
N LYS A 142 19.06 9.55 14.89
CA LYS A 142 20.38 9.72 15.47
C LYS A 142 21.41 8.86 14.73
N GLY A 143 22.47 9.49 14.25
CA GLY A 143 23.58 8.83 13.55
C GLY A 143 23.41 8.75 12.03
N LEU A 144 22.19 8.87 11.50
CA LEU A 144 21.95 8.73 10.06
C LEU A 144 22.67 9.80 9.24
N ASP A 145 22.70 11.05 9.72
CA ASP A 145 23.43 12.14 9.07
C ASP A 145 24.95 11.91 9.08
N ALA A 146 25.50 11.45 10.19
CA ALA A 146 26.93 11.11 10.30
C ALA A 146 27.29 9.93 9.38
N TYR A 147 26.41 8.92 9.29
CA TYR A 147 26.58 7.82 8.35
C TYR A 147 26.54 8.31 6.89
N ALA A 148 25.60 9.18 6.54
CA ALA A 148 25.47 9.74 5.19
C ALA A 148 26.72 10.57 4.77
N LYS A 149 27.38 11.22 5.73
CA LYS A 149 28.63 11.96 5.51
C LYS A 149 29.89 11.10 5.53
N GLY A 150 29.78 9.81 5.84
CA GLY A 150 30.90 8.89 5.97
C GLY A 150 31.70 9.08 7.27
N GLU A 151 31.15 9.79 8.25
CA GLU A 151 31.79 10.04 9.57
C GLU A 151 31.55 8.86 10.53
N MET A 152 30.60 7.98 10.20
CA MET A 152 30.25 6.77 10.95
C MET A 152 30.15 5.58 9.99
N LYS A 153 30.54 4.39 10.43
CA LYS A 153 30.50 3.16 9.60
C LYS A 153 29.28 2.28 9.88
N ASP A 154 28.67 2.41 11.06
CA ASP A 154 27.53 1.64 11.55
C ASP A 154 26.59 2.50 12.39
#